data_c2e08f2da970e10494b81a8c35736804
#
_entry.id   c2e08f2da970e10494b81a8c35736804
#
_cell.length_a   1.000
_cell.length_b   1.000
_cell.length_c   1.000
_cell.angle_alpha   90.00
_cell.angle_beta   90.00
_cell.angle_gamma   90.00
#
_symmetry.space_group_name_H-M   'P 1'
#
loop_
_entity.id
_entity.type
_entity.pdbx_description
1 polymer ?
#
loop_
_entity_poly.entity_id
_entity_poly.type
_entity_poly.pdbx_seq_one_letter_code
_entity_poly.pdbx_strand_id
1 'polypeptide(L)'
;MGRAIHPVTLYDAPRRDANRLGGWKRDDVFPIVREVRAPGLNAYNDLWYETPDGYVFSAWVQPMWVWPPQVPETNIGDWGFWGEVCVPYTDAREEPHPEAKVVYRFYNRTTYHVVGIAFDDGGNAWYKIYDELPPTGYQWVLATDIRRLSRRELAPIRPFVGAKRIEIDLSKQTVTCYEGDRVVFTTRCASGIGKRVLEDGTEEDLSTPEGDHVVILKQVSRHMSNRPQKPEDPVPADLFDLPGVPWNTFFDPSGTAIHGTYWHNDFGVPRSHGCVNVSIDAARWIYRWVYPVGGAEDDFIQGDKRVGTPIRIFKSGSGEME
;
A
#
# COMPACT_ATOMS: atom_id res chain seq x y z
N MET A 1 13.32 10.86 -2.69
CA MET A 1 13.92 10.28 -1.47
C MET A 1 13.58 8.80 -1.40
N GLY A 2 14.43 7.96 -0.79
CA GLY A 2 14.18 6.57 -0.48
C GLY A 2 14.22 6.34 1.02
N ARG A 3 13.42 5.38 1.53
CA ARG A 3 13.51 4.83 2.88
C ARG A 3 13.87 3.35 2.79
N ALA A 4 14.86 2.91 3.55
CA ALA A 4 15.17 1.50 3.67
C ALA A 4 14.06 0.79 4.49
N ILE A 5 13.35 -0.13 3.88
CA ILE A 5 12.28 -0.92 4.53
C ILE A 5 12.88 -2.02 5.41
N HIS A 6 13.96 -2.62 4.92
CA HIS A 6 14.86 -3.54 5.62
C HIS A 6 16.30 -3.04 5.43
N PRO A 7 17.29 -3.60 6.13
CA PRO A 7 18.68 -3.30 5.81
C PRO A 7 18.97 -3.56 4.33
N VAL A 8 19.51 -2.56 3.65
CA VAL A 8 19.83 -2.62 2.22
C VAL A 8 21.32 -2.41 1.98
N THR A 9 21.86 -3.08 0.98
CA THR A 9 23.26 -2.98 0.57
C THR A 9 23.42 -1.94 -0.53
N LEU A 10 24.43 -1.11 -0.39
CA LEU A 10 24.91 -0.16 -1.39
C LEU A 10 26.00 -0.82 -2.24
N TYR A 11 25.91 -0.64 -3.56
CA TYR A 11 26.82 -1.22 -4.54
C TYR A 11 27.48 -0.13 -5.40
N ASP A 12 28.67 -0.40 -5.94
CA ASP A 12 29.36 0.50 -6.88
C ASP A 12 28.75 0.48 -8.30
N ALA A 13 27.96 -0.54 -8.64
CA ALA A 13 27.25 -0.65 -9.89
C ALA A 13 25.90 -1.39 -9.72
N PRO A 14 24.90 -1.16 -10.61
CA PRO A 14 23.57 -1.79 -10.48
C PRO A 14 23.60 -3.24 -11.04
N ARG A 15 24.34 -4.11 -10.39
CA ARG A 15 24.46 -5.53 -10.75
C ARG A 15 24.79 -6.39 -9.52
N ARG A 16 24.46 -7.67 -9.62
CA ARG A 16 24.52 -8.62 -8.49
C ARG A 16 25.95 -8.87 -7.97
N ASP A 17 26.92 -8.86 -8.87
CA ASP A 17 28.33 -9.13 -8.59
C ASP A 17 29.16 -7.86 -8.38
N ALA A 18 28.52 -6.70 -8.22
CA ALA A 18 29.18 -5.43 -7.89
C ALA A 18 29.78 -5.43 -6.49
N ASN A 19 30.78 -4.57 -6.27
CA ASN A 19 31.38 -4.40 -4.96
C ASN A 19 30.40 -3.74 -3.99
N ARG A 20 30.39 -4.23 -2.77
CA ARG A 20 29.60 -3.64 -1.68
C ARG A 20 30.34 -2.46 -1.08
N LEU A 21 29.68 -1.29 -1.07
CA LEU A 21 30.24 -0.05 -0.51
C LEU A 21 29.80 0.20 0.93
N GLY A 22 28.73 -0.49 1.39
CA GLY A 22 28.10 -0.29 2.68
C GLY A 22 26.61 -0.56 2.61
N GLY A 23 25.78 0.25 3.26
CA GLY A 23 24.34 0.13 3.23
C GLY A 23 23.62 1.01 4.24
N TRP A 24 22.30 0.92 4.23
CA TRP A 24 21.42 1.61 5.16
C TRP A 24 20.65 0.62 6.03
N LYS A 25 20.39 1.03 7.27
CA LYS A 25 19.55 0.30 8.20
C LYS A 25 18.08 0.56 7.91
N ARG A 26 17.20 -0.25 8.49
CA ARG A 26 15.76 -0.02 8.45
C ARG A 26 15.45 1.42 8.91
N ASP A 27 14.56 2.06 8.17
CA ASP A 27 14.08 3.43 8.36
C ASP A 27 15.10 4.55 8.07
N ASP A 28 16.35 4.22 7.68
CA ASP A 28 17.25 5.22 7.13
C ASP A 28 16.69 5.83 5.85
N VAL A 29 16.84 7.14 5.72
CA VAL A 29 16.35 7.94 4.59
C VAL A 29 17.54 8.48 3.79
N PHE A 30 17.48 8.31 2.47
CA PHE A 30 18.56 8.69 1.58
C PHE A 30 18.03 9.30 0.27
N PRO A 31 18.81 10.13 -0.43
CA PRO A 31 18.41 10.69 -1.71
C PRO A 31 18.41 9.62 -2.82
N ILE A 32 17.38 9.63 -3.66
CA ILE A 32 17.36 8.93 -4.95
C ILE A 32 17.63 9.96 -6.02
N VAL A 33 18.67 9.73 -6.85
CA VAL A 33 19.02 10.57 -8.00
C VAL A 33 18.14 10.21 -9.19
N ARG A 34 18.07 8.91 -9.51
CA ARG A 34 17.22 8.38 -10.60
C ARG A 34 16.98 6.88 -10.47
N GLU A 35 16.02 6.42 -11.24
CA GLU A 35 15.77 5.00 -11.48
C GLU A 35 16.72 4.47 -12.55
N VAL A 36 17.24 3.25 -12.35
CA VAL A 36 18.10 2.56 -13.30
C VAL A 36 17.54 1.17 -13.54
N ARG A 37 17.44 0.78 -14.82
CA ARG A 37 17.06 -0.59 -15.21
C ARG A 37 18.31 -1.41 -15.50
N ALA A 38 18.50 -2.47 -14.74
CA ALA A 38 19.63 -3.40 -14.87
C ALA A 38 19.22 -4.75 -14.31
N PRO A 39 19.94 -5.85 -14.64
CA PRO A 39 19.66 -7.15 -14.04
C PRO A 39 19.62 -7.06 -12.52
N GLY A 40 18.49 -7.47 -11.94
CA GLY A 40 18.24 -7.38 -10.51
C GLY A 40 18.90 -8.49 -9.70
N LEU A 41 18.70 -8.42 -8.38
CA LEU A 41 19.11 -9.49 -7.47
C LEU A 41 18.20 -10.72 -7.58
N ASN A 42 17.02 -10.56 -8.16
CA ASN A 42 16.12 -11.64 -8.56
C ASN A 42 15.77 -11.54 -10.06
N ALA A 43 15.14 -12.59 -10.62
CA ALA A 43 14.90 -12.70 -12.05
C ALA A 43 13.79 -11.77 -12.60
N TYR A 44 13.01 -11.15 -11.71
CA TYR A 44 11.77 -10.48 -12.08
C TYR A 44 11.78 -8.97 -11.85
N ASN A 45 12.56 -8.49 -10.88
CA ASN A 45 12.70 -7.06 -10.58
C ASN A 45 14.06 -6.57 -11.09
N ASP A 46 14.01 -5.67 -12.05
CA ASP A 46 15.18 -5.06 -12.72
C ASP A 46 15.40 -3.60 -12.30
N LEU A 47 14.69 -3.14 -11.26
CA LEU A 47 14.77 -1.75 -10.82
C LEU A 47 15.84 -1.56 -9.74
N TRP A 48 16.72 -0.60 -9.98
CA TRP A 48 17.71 -0.07 -9.05
C TRP A 48 17.50 1.42 -8.87
N TYR A 49 17.92 1.94 -7.73
CA TYR A 49 18.02 3.37 -7.48
C TYR A 49 19.48 3.80 -7.42
N GLU A 50 19.81 4.81 -8.24
CA GLU A 50 21.08 5.52 -8.12
C GLU A 50 20.97 6.53 -6.98
N THR A 51 21.99 6.58 -6.13
CA THR A 51 22.15 7.52 -5.03
C THR A 51 23.47 8.26 -5.20
N PRO A 52 23.73 9.35 -4.48
CA PRO A 52 25.04 10.00 -4.54
C PRO A 52 26.23 9.08 -4.23
N ASP A 53 26.00 8.02 -3.44
CA ASP A 53 27.05 7.15 -2.91
C ASP A 53 27.15 5.81 -3.67
N GLY A 54 26.25 5.53 -4.62
CA GLY A 54 26.22 4.27 -5.37
C GLY A 54 24.80 3.82 -5.74
N TYR A 55 24.62 2.51 -5.85
CA TYR A 55 23.37 1.89 -6.29
C TYR A 55 22.75 1.00 -5.23
N VAL A 56 21.43 1.05 -5.08
CA VAL A 56 20.67 0.16 -4.21
C VAL A 56 19.56 -0.54 -4.99
N PHE A 57 19.38 -1.85 -4.72
CA PHE A 57 18.30 -2.62 -5.33
C PHE A 57 16.95 -2.21 -4.74
N SER A 58 15.96 -2.00 -5.61
CA SER A 58 14.69 -1.37 -5.23
C SER A 58 13.81 -2.16 -4.27
N ALA A 59 13.92 -3.50 -4.25
CA ALA A 59 12.97 -4.39 -3.58
C ALA A 59 12.60 -3.97 -2.15
N TRP A 60 13.59 -3.47 -1.41
CA TRP A 60 13.45 -3.05 0.00
C TRP A 60 13.63 -1.56 0.22
N VAL A 61 13.38 -0.77 -0.81
CA VAL A 61 13.40 0.69 -0.76
C VAL A 61 12.01 1.23 -1.08
N GLN A 62 11.42 1.94 -0.13
CA GLN A 62 10.21 2.73 -0.40
C GLN A 62 10.62 4.05 -1.05
N PRO A 63 10.27 4.30 -2.32
CA PRO A 63 10.39 5.64 -2.89
C PRO A 63 9.36 6.56 -2.24
N MET A 64 9.80 7.77 -1.84
CA MET A 64 9.00 8.68 -1.06
C MET A 64 8.85 10.03 -1.72
N TRP A 65 7.65 10.61 -1.55
CA TRP A 65 7.38 12.02 -1.74
C TRP A 65 7.33 12.66 -0.34
N VAL A 66 8.34 13.47 -0.04
CA VAL A 66 8.43 14.18 1.24
C VAL A 66 7.99 15.62 1.02
N TRP A 67 7.02 16.06 1.79
CA TRP A 67 6.49 17.41 1.80
C TRP A 67 7.08 18.19 2.99
N PRO A 68 7.14 19.51 2.93
CA PRO A 68 7.44 20.31 4.13
C PRO A 68 6.38 20.05 5.21
N PRO A 69 6.70 20.28 6.49
CA PRO A 69 5.72 20.21 7.57
C PRO A 69 4.47 21.02 7.23
N GLN A 70 3.31 20.43 7.46
CA GLN A 70 2.03 21.04 7.11
C GLN A 70 1.58 22.03 8.18
N VAL A 71 0.84 23.05 7.77
CA VAL A 71 0.10 23.89 8.72
C VAL A 71 -1.15 23.10 9.15
N PRO A 72 -1.33 22.83 10.45
CA PRO A 72 -2.49 22.05 10.90
C PRO A 72 -3.82 22.74 10.59
N GLU A 73 -4.76 21.98 10.04
CA GLU A 73 -6.15 22.41 9.92
C GLU A 73 -6.84 22.25 11.26
N THR A 74 -7.30 23.35 11.84
CA THR A 74 -7.97 23.35 13.16
C THR A 74 -9.47 23.09 13.06
N ASN A 75 -10.08 23.36 11.91
CA ASN A 75 -11.47 23.03 11.64
C ASN A 75 -11.58 21.68 10.93
N ILE A 76 -11.76 20.62 11.70
CA ILE A 76 -11.83 19.25 11.18
C ILE A 76 -13.20 18.96 10.55
N GLY A 77 -14.27 19.61 11.01
CA GLY A 77 -15.66 19.29 10.65
C GLY A 77 -16.14 17.98 11.32
N ASP A 78 -17.44 17.69 11.19
CA ASP A 78 -18.06 16.54 11.88
C ASP A 78 -17.61 15.20 11.32
N TRP A 79 -17.39 15.13 9.98
CA TRP A 79 -16.92 13.92 9.32
C TRP A 79 -15.40 13.75 9.40
N GLY A 80 -14.65 14.82 9.50
CA GLY A 80 -13.19 14.80 9.41
C GLY A 80 -12.67 14.92 7.97
N PHE A 81 -11.52 14.29 7.71
CA PHE A 81 -10.94 14.24 6.36
C PHE A 81 -9.97 13.08 6.19
N TRP A 82 -9.73 12.69 4.94
CA TRP A 82 -8.66 11.75 4.60
C TRP A 82 -7.30 12.46 4.60
N GLY A 83 -6.41 11.99 5.48
CA GLY A 83 -5.02 12.43 5.59
C GLY A 83 -4.03 11.42 5.00
N GLU A 84 -2.90 11.90 4.53
CA GLU A 84 -1.78 11.09 4.06
C GLU A 84 -0.51 11.51 4.80
N VAL A 85 0.28 10.55 5.29
CA VAL A 85 1.58 10.83 5.90
C VAL A 85 2.51 11.46 4.87
N CYS A 86 2.99 12.68 5.15
CA CYS A 86 3.77 13.49 4.21
C CYS A 86 5.27 13.57 4.57
N VAL A 87 5.67 12.99 5.69
CA VAL A 87 7.05 12.82 6.16
C VAL A 87 7.53 11.39 5.93
N PRO A 88 8.80 11.04 6.12
CA PRO A 88 9.27 9.66 5.95
C PRO A 88 8.52 8.65 6.83
N TYR A 89 8.30 9.00 8.08
CA TYR A 89 7.44 8.30 9.05
C TYR A 89 7.07 9.24 10.20
N THR A 90 6.01 8.90 10.91
CA THR A 90 5.59 9.56 12.16
C THR A 90 5.10 8.52 13.15
N ASP A 91 5.30 8.77 14.44
CA ASP A 91 4.89 7.84 15.48
C ASP A 91 3.46 8.17 15.95
N ALA A 92 2.57 7.19 15.82
CA ALA A 92 1.21 7.24 16.36
C ALA A 92 1.21 6.83 17.83
N ARG A 93 0.54 7.60 18.68
CA ARG A 93 0.59 7.52 20.12
C ARG A 93 -0.80 7.31 20.73
N GLU A 94 -0.82 6.80 21.97
CA GLU A 94 -2.06 6.58 22.72
C GLU A 94 -2.74 7.91 23.10
N GLU A 95 -1.95 8.98 23.34
CA GLU A 95 -2.40 10.31 23.73
C GLU A 95 -1.71 11.40 22.90
N PRO A 96 -2.29 12.62 22.80
CA PRO A 96 -1.71 13.74 22.05
C PRO A 96 -0.56 14.39 22.83
N HIS A 97 0.51 13.65 23.08
CA HIS A 97 1.65 14.10 23.85
C HIS A 97 2.95 13.44 23.39
N PRO A 98 4.11 14.15 23.29
CA PRO A 98 5.35 13.61 22.78
C PRO A 98 5.92 12.46 23.62
N GLU A 99 5.62 12.40 24.92
CA GLU A 99 6.07 11.34 25.82
C GLU A 99 5.07 10.18 25.94
N ALA A 100 3.89 10.29 25.31
CA ALA A 100 2.92 9.20 25.32
C ALA A 100 3.46 7.97 24.61
N LYS A 101 2.97 6.80 24.99
CA LYS A 101 3.39 5.53 24.43
C LYS A 101 3.12 5.47 22.93
N VAL A 102 4.15 5.08 22.15
CA VAL A 102 4.02 4.83 20.73
C VAL A 102 3.27 3.50 20.51
N VAL A 103 2.22 3.55 19.72
CA VAL A 103 1.39 2.39 19.35
C VAL A 103 1.83 1.83 18.02
N TYR A 104 2.01 2.71 17.03
CA TYR A 104 2.45 2.36 15.68
C TYR A 104 3.43 3.40 15.14
N ARG A 105 4.19 2.98 14.11
CA ARG A 105 4.89 3.90 13.22
C ARG A 105 4.15 3.94 11.89
N PHE A 106 3.69 5.12 11.51
CA PHE A 106 3.04 5.38 10.24
C PHE A 106 4.07 5.85 9.22
N TYR A 107 4.01 5.29 8.04
CA TYR A 107 5.01 5.51 6.99
C TYR A 107 4.51 6.43 5.90
N ASN A 108 5.44 7.03 5.16
CA ASN A 108 5.13 7.93 4.04
C ASN A 108 4.05 7.37 3.12
N ARG A 109 3.05 8.21 2.81
CA ARG A 109 1.92 7.91 1.92
C ARG A 109 0.94 6.83 2.41
N THR A 110 1.03 6.38 3.65
CA THR A 110 -0.10 5.71 4.29
C THR A 110 -1.23 6.69 4.52
N THR A 111 -2.47 6.21 4.46
CA THR A 111 -3.66 7.06 4.52
C THR A 111 -4.48 6.77 5.77
N TYR A 112 -5.10 7.80 6.32
CA TYR A 112 -5.86 7.69 7.57
C TYR A 112 -7.06 8.62 7.57
N HIS A 113 -8.12 8.23 8.30
CA HIS A 113 -9.24 9.11 8.58
C HIS A 113 -8.94 9.97 9.82
N VAL A 114 -8.75 11.27 9.60
CA VAL A 114 -8.56 12.25 10.66
C VAL A 114 -9.94 12.69 11.16
N VAL A 115 -10.22 12.45 12.43
CA VAL A 115 -11.55 12.67 13.03
C VAL A 115 -11.54 13.69 14.15
N GLY A 116 -10.40 14.30 14.48
CA GLY A 116 -10.31 15.31 15.51
C GLY A 116 -8.91 15.91 15.61
N ILE A 117 -8.80 16.90 16.48
CA ILE A 117 -7.56 17.61 16.79
C ILE A 117 -7.49 17.92 18.29
N ALA A 118 -6.31 17.87 18.85
CA ALA A 118 -5.98 18.33 20.20
C ALA A 118 -4.64 19.08 20.20
N PHE A 119 -4.36 19.78 21.29
CA PHE A 119 -3.07 20.46 21.49
C PHE A 119 -2.45 19.95 22.79
N ASP A 120 -1.14 19.69 22.75
CA ASP A 120 -0.38 19.38 23.96
C ASP A 120 -0.02 20.66 24.74
N ASP A 121 0.60 20.50 25.92
CA ASP A 121 1.03 21.62 26.78
C ASP A 121 2.10 22.51 26.12
N GLY A 122 2.81 21.98 25.09
CA GLY A 122 3.79 22.72 24.29
C GLY A 122 3.14 23.50 23.14
N GLY A 123 1.82 23.35 22.93
CA GLY A 123 1.07 23.98 21.83
C GLY A 123 1.20 23.23 20.48
N ASN A 124 1.78 22.03 20.45
CA ASN A 124 1.80 21.23 19.24
C ASN A 124 0.41 20.66 18.95
N ALA A 125 -0.01 20.76 17.70
CA ALA A 125 -1.27 20.17 17.24
C ALA A 125 -1.09 18.67 16.94
N TRP A 126 -2.06 17.88 17.38
CA TRP A 126 -2.14 16.43 17.17
C TRP A 126 -3.47 16.07 16.52
N TYR A 127 -3.41 15.31 15.42
CA TYR A 127 -4.62 14.76 14.81
C TYR A 127 -5.02 13.44 15.46
N LYS A 128 -6.32 13.32 15.73
CA LYS A 128 -6.95 12.08 16.16
C LYS A 128 -7.24 11.24 14.93
N ILE A 129 -6.64 10.07 14.87
CA ILE A 129 -6.79 9.12 13.77
C ILE A 129 -7.77 8.04 14.21
N TYR A 130 -8.77 7.73 13.37
CA TYR A 130 -9.63 6.58 13.55
C TYR A 130 -8.93 5.33 13.01
N ASP A 131 -8.91 4.26 13.82
CA ASP A 131 -8.45 2.94 13.45
C ASP A 131 -9.59 1.94 13.67
N GLU A 132 -9.90 1.18 12.65
CA GLU A 132 -11.01 0.22 12.66
C GLU A 132 -10.70 -1.06 13.45
N LEU A 133 -9.42 -1.32 13.80
CA LEU A 133 -9.03 -2.49 14.57
C LEU A 133 -8.86 -2.17 16.06
N PRO A 134 -9.43 -3.02 16.95
CA PRO A 134 -9.14 -2.93 18.37
C PRO A 134 -7.67 -3.32 18.66
N PRO A 135 -7.12 -2.95 19.83
CA PRO A 135 -7.82 -2.32 20.98
C PRO A 135 -7.81 -0.80 20.95
N THR A 136 -7.16 -0.16 19.98
CA THR A 136 -6.87 1.26 20.03
C THR A 136 -8.05 2.13 19.61
N GLY A 137 -8.79 1.76 18.56
CA GLY A 137 -9.90 2.55 18.02
C GLY A 137 -9.51 3.98 17.59
N TYR A 138 -8.61 4.63 18.34
CA TYR A 138 -8.09 5.95 18.05
C TYR A 138 -6.62 6.06 18.45
N GLN A 139 -5.87 6.85 17.65
CA GLN A 139 -4.47 7.15 17.88
C GLN A 139 -4.20 8.61 17.58
N TRP A 140 -3.07 9.14 18.06
CA TRP A 140 -2.70 10.52 17.86
C TRP A 140 -1.36 10.65 17.14
N VAL A 141 -1.30 11.52 16.14
CA VAL A 141 -0.09 11.82 15.38
C VAL A 141 0.12 13.33 15.30
N LEU A 142 1.37 13.77 15.15
CA LEU A 142 1.65 15.18 14.92
C LEU A 142 0.92 15.65 13.66
N ALA A 143 0.14 16.72 13.80
CA ALA A 143 -0.68 17.24 12.69
C ALA A 143 0.18 17.79 11.55
N THR A 144 1.39 18.26 11.85
CA THR A 144 2.35 18.73 10.85
C THR A 144 2.83 17.63 9.89
N ASP A 145 2.70 16.36 10.27
CA ASP A 145 3.18 15.20 9.53
C ASP A 145 2.12 14.60 8.60
N ILE A 146 0.90 15.09 8.71
CA ILE A 146 -0.25 14.65 7.93
C ILE A 146 -0.72 15.77 7.01
N ARG A 147 -0.74 15.52 5.72
CA ARG A 147 -1.38 16.41 4.76
C ARG A 147 -2.82 15.95 4.46
N ARG A 148 -3.73 16.87 4.31
CA ARG A 148 -5.08 16.55 3.85
C ARG A 148 -5.05 16.16 2.37
N LEU A 149 -5.74 15.07 2.02
CA LEU A 149 -6.03 14.72 0.64
C LEU A 149 -7.11 15.66 0.10
N SER A 150 -6.80 16.39 -0.97
CA SER A 150 -7.75 17.29 -1.59
C SER A 150 -8.92 16.54 -2.25
N ARG A 151 -10.07 17.19 -2.42
CA ARG A 151 -11.20 16.64 -3.16
C ARG A 151 -10.80 16.22 -4.60
N ARG A 152 -9.87 16.95 -5.23
CA ARG A 152 -9.34 16.58 -6.56
C ARG A 152 -8.56 15.27 -6.52
N GLU A 153 -7.83 15.02 -5.46
CA GLU A 153 -7.06 13.79 -5.26
C GLU A 153 -7.94 12.57 -5.00
N LEU A 154 -9.09 12.76 -4.40
CA LEU A 154 -10.08 11.73 -4.13
C LEU A 154 -11.08 11.55 -5.29
N ALA A 155 -11.21 12.55 -6.17
CA ALA A 155 -12.18 12.53 -7.25
C ALA A 155 -11.97 11.35 -8.23
N PRO A 156 -13.07 10.76 -8.74
CA PRO A 156 -13.01 9.70 -9.74
C PRO A 156 -12.28 10.12 -11.03
N ILE A 157 -11.58 9.18 -11.64
CA ILE A 157 -10.97 9.35 -12.95
C ILE A 157 -11.93 8.78 -14.00
N ARG A 158 -12.31 9.60 -14.99
CA ARG A 158 -13.18 9.19 -16.12
C ARG A 158 -14.45 8.44 -15.67
N PRO A 159 -15.29 9.06 -14.82
CA PRO A 159 -16.43 8.37 -14.18
C PRO A 159 -17.56 8.01 -15.14
N PHE A 160 -17.57 8.54 -16.37
CA PHE A 160 -18.64 8.34 -17.34
C PHE A 160 -18.24 7.45 -18.53
N VAL A 161 -17.08 6.78 -18.45
CA VAL A 161 -16.63 5.85 -19.50
C VAL A 161 -17.15 4.45 -19.17
N GLY A 162 -17.96 3.89 -20.05
CA GLY A 162 -18.41 2.50 -19.95
C GLY A 162 -17.32 1.48 -20.28
N ALA A 163 -17.66 0.19 -20.13
CA ALA A 163 -16.84 -0.95 -20.50
C ALA A 163 -15.42 -0.93 -19.89
N LYS A 164 -15.29 -0.52 -18.62
CA LYS A 164 -14.06 -0.66 -17.84
C LYS A 164 -13.89 -2.12 -17.44
N ARG A 165 -12.65 -2.64 -17.55
CA ARG A 165 -12.27 -3.94 -17.00
C ARG A 165 -10.81 -3.94 -16.58
N ILE A 166 -10.47 -4.84 -15.65
CA ILE A 166 -9.12 -5.11 -15.19
C ILE A 166 -8.75 -6.54 -15.57
N GLU A 167 -7.54 -6.73 -16.06
CA GLU A 167 -6.93 -8.05 -16.25
C GLU A 167 -5.67 -8.14 -15.40
N ILE A 168 -5.54 -9.25 -14.64
CA ILE A 168 -4.39 -9.52 -13.78
C ILE A 168 -3.76 -10.82 -14.26
N ASP A 169 -2.57 -10.71 -14.84
CA ASP A 169 -1.78 -11.85 -15.29
C ASP A 169 -0.78 -12.25 -14.21
N LEU A 170 -1.08 -13.34 -13.51
CA LEU A 170 -0.26 -13.84 -12.40
C LEU A 170 1.09 -14.40 -12.88
N SER A 171 1.20 -14.86 -14.14
CA SER A 171 2.47 -15.33 -14.71
C SER A 171 3.42 -14.17 -14.99
N LYS A 172 2.89 -13.04 -15.42
CA LYS A 172 3.66 -11.82 -15.73
C LYS A 172 3.74 -10.85 -14.56
N GLN A 173 2.95 -11.08 -13.48
CA GLN A 173 2.80 -10.17 -12.36
C GLN A 173 2.44 -8.75 -12.82
N THR A 174 1.37 -8.63 -13.61
CA THR A 174 0.91 -7.37 -14.19
C THR A 174 -0.58 -7.16 -13.99
N VAL A 175 -0.96 -5.90 -13.77
CA VAL A 175 -2.34 -5.41 -13.76
C VAL A 175 -2.52 -4.51 -14.97
N THR A 176 -3.50 -4.79 -15.82
CA THR A 176 -3.83 -4.00 -17.00
C THR A 176 -5.29 -3.55 -16.96
N CYS A 177 -5.52 -2.26 -17.13
CA CYS A 177 -6.84 -1.63 -17.13
C CYS A 177 -7.24 -1.25 -18.54
N TYR A 178 -8.49 -1.54 -18.91
CA TYR A 178 -9.05 -1.31 -20.23
C TYR A 178 -10.30 -0.45 -20.19
N GLU A 179 -10.48 0.35 -21.25
CA GLU A 179 -11.74 1.01 -21.61
C GLU A 179 -12.14 0.54 -23.01
N GLY A 180 -13.15 -0.33 -23.09
CA GLY A 180 -13.37 -1.14 -24.29
C GLY A 180 -12.14 -2.02 -24.55
N ASP A 181 -11.59 -1.95 -25.76
CA ASP A 181 -10.38 -2.70 -26.15
C ASP A 181 -9.09 -1.91 -25.97
N ARG A 182 -9.18 -0.67 -25.52
CA ARG A 182 -8.01 0.19 -25.33
C ARG A 182 -7.40 0.02 -23.95
N VAL A 183 -6.11 -0.32 -23.90
CA VAL A 183 -5.33 -0.26 -22.67
C VAL A 183 -5.19 1.21 -22.25
N VAL A 184 -5.57 1.54 -21.02
CA VAL A 184 -5.48 2.88 -20.45
C VAL A 184 -4.48 2.99 -19.32
N PHE A 185 -4.12 1.87 -18.70
CA PHE A 185 -3.11 1.81 -17.64
C PHE A 185 -2.56 0.40 -17.51
N THR A 186 -1.26 0.28 -17.25
CA THR A 186 -0.61 -1.00 -16.92
C THR A 186 0.43 -0.76 -15.83
N THR A 187 0.50 -1.69 -14.88
CA THR A 187 1.51 -1.67 -13.81
C THR A 187 1.97 -3.07 -13.45
N ARG A 188 3.17 -3.20 -12.89
CA ARG A 188 3.61 -4.44 -12.23
C ARG A 188 2.89 -4.58 -10.89
N CYS A 189 2.71 -5.83 -10.46
CA CYS A 189 2.15 -6.16 -9.15
C CYS A 189 3.00 -7.21 -8.42
N ALA A 190 2.62 -7.52 -7.20
CA ALA A 190 3.07 -8.67 -6.44
C ALA A 190 1.83 -9.38 -5.89
N SER A 191 1.50 -10.53 -6.46
CA SER A 191 0.35 -11.35 -6.10
C SER A 191 0.63 -12.25 -4.88
N GLY A 192 -0.33 -13.07 -4.52
CA GLY A 192 -0.20 -14.12 -3.50
C GLY A 192 0.92 -15.11 -3.80
N ILE A 193 1.63 -15.54 -2.76
CA ILE A 193 2.80 -16.44 -2.87
C ILE A 193 2.43 -17.87 -3.23
N GLY A 194 1.15 -18.21 -3.30
CA GLY A 194 0.69 -19.56 -3.59
C GLY A 194 0.57 -20.42 -2.34
N LYS A 195 0.55 -21.72 -2.53
CA LYS A 195 0.48 -22.69 -1.44
C LYS A 195 1.82 -22.84 -0.73
N ARG A 196 1.77 -22.93 0.58
CA ARG A 196 2.93 -23.28 1.41
C ARG A 196 2.55 -24.35 2.43
N VAL A 197 3.55 -25.13 2.85
CA VAL A 197 3.42 -26.08 3.97
C VAL A 197 4.09 -25.45 5.17
N LEU A 198 3.35 -25.38 6.28
CA LEU A 198 3.86 -24.88 7.57
C LEU A 198 4.70 -25.99 8.27
N GLU A 199 5.44 -25.61 9.32
CA GLU A 199 6.33 -26.54 10.05
C GLU A 199 5.56 -27.70 10.69
N ASP A 200 4.29 -27.53 11.02
CA ASP A 200 3.39 -28.55 11.55
C ASP A 200 2.76 -29.48 10.49
N GLY A 201 3.11 -29.26 9.20
CA GLY A 201 2.58 -30.00 8.07
C GLY A 201 1.25 -29.48 7.52
N THR A 202 0.68 -28.43 8.10
CA THR A 202 -0.55 -27.78 7.60
C THR A 202 -0.29 -27.07 6.28
N GLU A 203 -1.17 -27.29 5.28
CA GLU A 203 -1.14 -26.52 4.04
C GLU A 203 -1.93 -25.21 4.18
N GLU A 204 -1.34 -24.12 3.76
CA GLU A 204 -1.96 -22.80 3.69
C GLU A 204 -1.97 -22.31 2.24
N ASP A 205 -3.14 -21.88 1.75
CA ASP A 205 -3.28 -21.33 0.41
C ASP A 205 -3.33 -19.81 0.46
N LEU A 206 -2.21 -19.18 0.09
CA LEU A 206 -2.02 -17.75 0.00
C LEU A 206 -2.04 -17.26 -1.46
N SER A 207 -2.67 -18.03 -2.35
CA SER A 207 -2.81 -17.69 -3.75
C SER A 207 -3.78 -16.52 -3.95
N THR A 208 -3.50 -15.66 -4.92
CA THR A 208 -4.53 -14.76 -5.45
C THR A 208 -5.57 -15.60 -6.19
N PRO A 209 -6.89 -15.48 -5.87
CA PRO A 209 -7.92 -16.30 -6.48
C PRO A 209 -8.06 -15.99 -7.98
N GLU A 210 -7.90 -17.03 -8.82
CA GLU A 210 -8.09 -16.95 -10.28
C GLU A 210 -9.57 -16.90 -10.64
N GLY A 211 -9.90 -16.44 -11.85
CA GLY A 211 -11.26 -16.40 -12.38
C GLY A 211 -11.80 -14.99 -12.58
N ASP A 212 -13.13 -14.91 -12.70
CA ASP A 212 -13.85 -13.66 -12.94
C ASP A 212 -14.40 -13.11 -11.61
N HIS A 213 -14.01 -11.90 -11.32
CA HIS A 213 -14.38 -11.13 -10.13
C HIS A 213 -14.98 -9.79 -10.53
N VAL A 214 -15.45 -9.04 -9.54
CA VAL A 214 -15.86 -7.64 -9.67
C VAL A 214 -15.39 -6.84 -8.47
N VAL A 215 -15.23 -5.55 -8.61
CA VAL A 215 -15.00 -4.66 -7.46
C VAL A 215 -16.24 -4.66 -6.58
N ILE A 216 -16.09 -5.11 -5.34
CA ILE A 216 -17.17 -5.24 -4.35
C ILE A 216 -17.13 -4.17 -3.26
N LEU A 217 -15.94 -3.61 -2.99
CA LEU A 217 -15.75 -2.59 -1.96
C LEU A 217 -14.51 -1.75 -2.28
N LYS A 218 -14.56 -0.47 -1.94
CA LYS A 218 -13.40 0.42 -1.99
C LYS A 218 -13.26 1.17 -0.68
N GLN A 219 -12.01 1.33 -0.23
CA GLN A 219 -11.65 2.12 0.96
C GLN A 219 -10.37 2.92 0.69
N VAL A 220 -10.33 4.17 1.12
CA VAL A 220 -9.12 5.01 1.00
C VAL A 220 -8.00 4.46 1.90
N SER A 221 -8.37 3.94 3.06
CA SER A 221 -7.47 3.39 4.06
C SER A 221 -8.00 2.07 4.61
N ARG A 222 -7.11 1.15 4.94
CA ARG A 222 -7.44 -0.07 5.65
C ARG A 222 -6.31 -0.43 6.62
N HIS A 223 -6.66 -0.83 7.84
CA HIS A 223 -5.72 -1.54 8.70
C HIS A 223 -5.81 -3.03 8.39
N MET A 224 -4.76 -3.59 7.78
CA MET A 224 -4.68 -5.02 7.47
C MET A 224 -3.85 -5.75 8.51
N SER A 225 -4.43 -6.76 9.14
CA SER A 225 -3.76 -7.54 10.19
C SER A 225 -4.28 -8.96 10.24
N ASN A 226 -3.40 -9.92 10.50
CA ASN A 226 -3.73 -11.28 10.86
C ASN A 226 -3.46 -11.56 12.35
N ARG A 227 -3.39 -10.52 13.18
CA ARG A 227 -3.28 -10.66 14.64
C ARG A 227 -4.43 -11.48 15.19
N PRO A 228 -4.17 -12.33 16.20
CA PRO A 228 -5.22 -13.02 16.93
C PRO A 228 -6.27 -12.04 17.43
N GLN A 229 -7.55 -12.40 17.24
CA GLN A 229 -8.67 -11.58 17.72
C GLN A 229 -8.89 -11.75 19.22
N LYS A 230 -8.41 -12.87 19.79
CA LYS A 230 -8.45 -13.17 21.21
C LYS A 230 -7.07 -13.58 21.72
N PRO A 231 -6.77 -13.33 23.00
CA PRO A 231 -5.46 -13.68 23.58
C PRO A 231 -5.12 -15.18 23.52
N GLU A 232 -6.13 -16.04 23.50
CA GLU A 232 -5.99 -17.50 23.42
C GLU A 232 -5.79 -18.03 22.01
N ASP A 233 -6.03 -17.22 20.97
CA ASP A 233 -5.84 -17.65 19.59
C ASP A 233 -4.34 -17.79 19.26
N PRO A 234 -3.94 -18.76 18.44
CA PRO A 234 -2.54 -18.95 18.09
C PRO A 234 -2.04 -17.73 17.29
N VAL A 235 -0.81 -17.31 17.61
CA VAL A 235 -0.14 -16.24 16.85
C VAL A 235 0.38 -16.83 15.53
N PRO A 236 -0.04 -16.31 14.38
CA PRO A 236 0.47 -16.76 13.09
C PRO A 236 2.00 -16.63 12.99
N ALA A 237 2.66 -17.61 12.37
CA ALA A 237 4.11 -17.60 12.19
C ALA A 237 4.59 -16.41 11.33
N ASP A 238 3.75 -15.93 10.44
CA ASP A 238 3.97 -14.79 9.55
C ASP A 238 3.04 -13.62 9.92
N LEU A 239 3.03 -13.28 11.19
CA LEU A 239 2.25 -12.16 11.71
C LEU A 239 2.54 -10.88 10.92
N PHE A 240 1.49 -10.29 10.38
CA PHE A 240 1.52 -8.96 9.82
C PHE A 240 0.52 -8.04 10.51
N ASP A 241 0.85 -6.76 10.55
CA ASP A 241 0.04 -5.73 11.15
C ASP A 241 0.38 -4.40 10.47
N LEU A 242 -0.47 -4.01 9.53
CA LEU A 242 -0.20 -2.99 8.54
C LEU A 242 -1.25 -1.87 8.61
N PRO A 243 -1.06 -0.88 9.49
CA PRO A 243 -1.97 0.26 9.58
C PRO A 243 -1.88 1.13 8.32
N GLY A 244 -3.02 1.70 7.94
CA GLY A 244 -3.09 2.71 6.90
C GLY A 244 -2.73 2.23 5.50
N VAL A 245 -3.01 0.97 5.16
CA VAL A 245 -2.83 0.44 3.80
C VAL A 245 -3.67 1.28 2.82
N PRO A 246 -3.03 1.96 1.84
CA PRO A 246 -3.73 2.97 1.06
C PRO A 246 -4.40 2.41 -0.20
N TRP A 247 -5.55 3.01 -0.56
CA TRP A 247 -6.23 2.85 -1.84
C TRP A 247 -6.69 1.43 -2.15
N ASN A 248 -7.50 0.86 -1.27
CA ASN A 248 -7.96 -0.51 -1.33
C ASN A 248 -9.13 -0.69 -2.29
N THR A 249 -9.02 -1.67 -3.19
CA THR A 249 -10.04 -2.07 -4.17
C THR A 249 -10.27 -3.57 -4.00
N PHE A 250 -11.25 -3.93 -3.16
CA PHE A 250 -11.60 -5.31 -2.85
C PHE A 250 -12.41 -5.94 -3.98
N PHE A 251 -12.10 -7.19 -4.29
CA PHE A 251 -12.77 -7.94 -5.36
C PHE A 251 -13.20 -9.35 -4.95
N ASP A 252 -12.87 -9.78 -3.74
CA ASP A 252 -13.25 -11.07 -3.21
C ASP A 252 -13.75 -10.93 -1.77
N PRO A 253 -14.83 -11.67 -1.36
CA PRO A 253 -15.39 -11.60 -0.01
C PRO A 253 -14.43 -12.04 1.11
N SER A 254 -13.37 -12.79 0.79
CA SER A 254 -12.33 -13.15 1.75
C SER A 254 -11.46 -11.96 2.19
N GLY A 255 -11.65 -10.78 1.59
CA GLY A 255 -10.86 -9.59 1.87
C GLY A 255 -9.68 -9.39 0.92
N THR A 256 -9.64 -10.13 -0.19
CA THR A 256 -8.61 -9.94 -1.22
C THR A 256 -8.83 -8.64 -2.00
N ALA A 257 -7.78 -7.84 -2.15
CA ALA A 257 -7.84 -6.51 -2.75
C ALA A 257 -6.62 -6.19 -3.64
N ILE A 258 -6.79 -5.23 -4.54
CA ILE A 258 -5.68 -4.46 -5.13
C ILE A 258 -5.44 -3.26 -4.21
N HIS A 259 -4.21 -3.04 -3.74
CA HIS A 259 -3.91 -1.95 -2.81
C HIS A 259 -2.46 -1.47 -2.92
N GLY A 260 -2.19 -0.28 -2.39
CA GLY A 260 -0.85 0.29 -2.32
C GLY A 260 0.00 -0.38 -1.24
N THR A 261 1.31 -0.46 -1.48
CA THR A 261 2.26 -1.16 -0.62
C THR A 261 3.40 -0.23 -0.20
N TYR A 262 3.65 -0.11 1.09
CA TYR A 262 4.73 0.68 1.67
C TYR A 262 5.82 -0.17 2.36
N TRP A 263 5.61 -1.50 2.46
CA TRP A 263 6.49 -2.45 3.13
C TRP A 263 7.35 -3.31 2.19
N HIS A 264 7.23 -3.15 0.88
CA HIS A 264 8.14 -3.63 -0.15
C HIS A 264 7.95 -2.86 -1.46
N ASN A 265 8.95 -2.95 -2.34
CA ASN A 265 8.89 -2.42 -3.70
C ASN A 265 9.39 -3.48 -4.72
N ASP A 266 9.06 -4.75 -4.45
CA ASP A 266 9.51 -5.91 -5.22
C ASP A 266 8.41 -6.39 -6.18
N PHE A 267 7.92 -5.48 -7.02
CA PHE A 267 6.88 -5.80 -7.99
C PHE A 267 7.43 -6.62 -9.16
N GLY A 268 6.69 -7.66 -9.54
CA GLY A 268 7.08 -8.72 -10.47
C GLY A 268 7.31 -10.06 -9.78
N VAL A 269 7.31 -10.09 -8.43
CA VAL A 269 7.50 -11.29 -7.62
C VAL A 269 6.29 -11.46 -6.69
N PRO A 270 5.66 -12.64 -6.60
CA PRO A 270 4.62 -12.91 -5.60
C PRO A 270 5.14 -12.65 -4.17
N ARG A 271 4.38 -11.89 -3.36
CA ARG A 271 4.79 -11.44 -2.02
C ARG A 271 3.68 -11.39 -0.99
N SER A 272 2.42 -11.54 -1.41
CA SER A 272 1.26 -11.31 -0.54
C SER A 272 0.61 -12.61 -0.04
N HIS A 273 -0.34 -12.45 0.86
CA HIS A 273 -1.23 -13.50 1.37
C HIS A 273 -2.54 -13.60 0.56
N GLY A 274 -2.47 -13.32 -0.76
CA GLY A 274 -3.62 -13.35 -1.66
C GLY A 274 -3.92 -12.02 -2.35
N CYS A 275 -3.68 -10.90 -1.70
CA CYS A 275 -3.87 -9.56 -2.28
C CYS A 275 -2.96 -9.30 -3.49
N VAL A 276 -3.33 -8.31 -4.29
CA VAL A 276 -2.54 -7.82 -5.42
C VAL A 276 -1.90 -6.50 -5.03
N ASN A 277 -0.66 -6.58 -4.58
CA ASN A 277 0.15 -5.45 -4.17
C ASN A 277 0.63 -4.67 -5.38
N VAL A 278 0.44 -3.36 -5.40
CA VAL A 278 0.94 -2.45 -6.43
C VAL A 278 1.59 -1.23 -5.79
N SER A 279 2.29 -0.40 -6.56
CA SER A 279 2.79 0.88 -6.04
C SER A 279 1.62 1.75 -5.55
N ILE A 280 1.87 2.62 -4.57
CA ILE A 280 0.84 3.50 -4.01
C ILE A 280 0.21 4.38 -5.10
N ASP A 281 1.01 4.84 -6.09
CA ASP A 281 0.49 5.62 -7.22
C ASP A 281 -0.44 4.80 -8.12
N ALA A 282 -0.07 3.55 -8.40
CA ALA A 282 -0.91 2.65 -9.18
C ALA A 282 -2.21 2.32 -8.45
N ALA A 283 -2.14 2.00 -7.16
CA ALA A 283 -3.33 1.73 -6.34
C ALA A 283 -4.28 2.93 -6.31
N ARG A 284 -3.73 4.15 -6.10
CA ARG A 284 -4.50 5.39 -6.13
C ARG A 284 -5.17 5.63 -7.49
N TRP A 285 -4.46 5.37 -8.59
CA TRP A 285 -5.02 5.50 -9.92
C TRP A 285 -6.15 4.51 -10.14
N ILE A 286 -5.94 3.21 -9.82
CA ILE A 286 -6.95 2.15 -9.96
C ILE A 286 -8.17 2.45 -9.10
N TYR A 287 -8.00 2.75 -7.81
CA TYR A 287 -9.06 3.11 -6.88
C TYR A 287 -9.98 4.21 -7.41
N ARG A 288 -9.39 5.26 -7.99
CA ARG A 288 -10.13 6.42 -8.52
C ARG A 288 -10.77 6.13 -9.87
N TRP A 289 -10.25 5.16 -10.62
CA TRP A 289 -10.73 4.85 -11.97
C TRP A 289 -11.84 3.81 -11.96
N VAL A 290 -11.85 2.81 -11.07
CA VAL A 290 -12.84 1.73 -11.04
C VAL A 290 -14.23 2.21 -10.60
N TYR A 291 -15.26 1.44 -10.97
CA TYR A 291 -16.58 1.52 -10.40
C TYR A 291 -16.71 0.60 -9.17
N PRO A 292 -17.59 0.93 -8.21
CA PRO A 292 -18.40 2.16 -8.14
C PRO A 292 -17.53 3.39 -7.89
N VAL A 293 -18.02 4.55 -8.36
CA VAL A 293 -17.41 5.84 -8.01
C VAL A 293 -17.81 6.24 -6.60
N GLY A 294 -16.95 7.00 -5.93
CA GLY A 294 -17.20 7.52 -4.58
C GLY A 294 -16.74 8.96 -4.43
N GLY A 295 -17.21 9.59 -3.38
CA GLY A 295 -16.87 10.96 -2.98
C GLY A 295 -15.68 11.03 -2.03
N ALA A 296 -15.38 12.27 -1.59
CA ALA A 296 -14.31 12.55 -0.64
C ALA A 296 -14.69 12.21 0.82
N GLU A 297 -15.97 12.01 1.08
CA GLU A 297 -16.53 11.76 2.41
C GLU A 297 -17.09 10.32 2.54
N ASP A 298 -16.70 9.42 1.63
CA ASP A 298 -17.11 8.04 1.65
C ASP A 298 -16.01 7.17 2.28
N ASP A 299 -16.33 6.51 3.41
CA ASP A 299 -15.46 5.51 4.03
C ASP A 299 -15.52 4.18 3.30
N PHE A 300 -16.72 3.76 2.93
CA PHE A 300 -17.03 2.49 2.29
C PHE A 300 -17.84 2.71 1.02
N ILE A 301 -17.24 2.39 -0.13
CA ILE A 301 -17.91 2.49 -1.42
C ILE A 301 -18.21 1.07 -1.89
N GLN A 302 -19.44 0.61 -1.64
CA GLN A 302 -19.85 -0.76 -1.95
C GLN A 302 -20.24 -0.92 -3.42
N GLY A 303 -19.78 -2.02 -4.01
CA GLY A 303 -20.08 -2.48 -5.35
C GLY A 303 -20.78 -3.86 -5.35
N ASP A 304 -21.29 -4.22 -6.50
CA ASP A 304 -21.82 -5.57 -6.77
C ASP A 304 -21.59 -5.93 -8.24
N LYS A 305 -22.07 -7.11 -8.67
CA LYS A 305 -21.94 -7.58 -10.07
C LYS A 305 -22.56 -6.64 -11.12
N ARG A 306 -23.45 -5.73 -10.72
CA ARG A 306 -24.14 -4.80 -11.64
C ARG A 306 -23.38 -3.50 -11.83
N VAL A 307 -22.69 -3.03 -10.77
CA VAL A 307 -22.05 -1.72 -10.74
C VAL A 307 -20.54 -1.79 -10.55
N GLY A 308 -19.97 -2.92 -10.11
CA GLY A 308 -18.53 -3.09 -9.91
C GLY A 308 -17.80 -3.26 -11.24
N THR A 309 -16.58 -2.71 -11.33
CA THR A 309 -15.69 -2.97 -12.47
C THR A 309 -15.30 -4.45 -12.50
N PRO A 310 -15.50 -5.17 -13.65
CA PRO A 310 -15.05 -6.54 -13.81
C PRO A 310 -13.54 -6.69 -13.71
N ILE A 311 -13.11 -7.78 -13.08
CA ILE A 311 -11.68 -8.15 -12.92
C ILE A 311 -11.54 -9.60 -13.35
N ARG A 312 -10.64 -9.87 -14.31
CA ARG A 312 -10.24 -11.22 -14.71
C ARG A 312 -8.83 -11.51 -14.21
N ILE A 313 -8.67 -12.60 -13.48
CA ILE A 313 -7.38 -13.04 -12.90
C ILE A 313 -7.02 -14.39 -13.52
N PHE A 314 -5.82 -14.49 -14.12
CA PHE A 314 -5.41 -15.66 -14.87
C PHE A 314 -3.88 -15.83 -14.89
N LYS A 315 -3.43 -17.01 -15.33
CA LYS A 315 -2.03 -17.30 -15.65
C LYS A 315 -1.86 -17.44 -17.17
N SER A 316 -1.12 -16.52 -17.80
CA SER A 316 -0.78 -16.66 -19.21
C SER A 316 0.21 -17.82 -19.42
N GLY A 317 0.00 -18.65 -20.45
CA GLY A 317 0.84 -19.79 -20.75
C GLY A 317 0.51 -21.09 -20.00
N SER A 318 -0.49 -21.08 -19.12
CA SER A 318 -1.03 -22.30 -18.50
C SER A 318 -2.21 -22.84 -19.32
N GLY A 319 -1.93 -23.35 -20.53
CA GLY A 319 -2.92 -24.15 -21.27
C GLY A 319 -3.90 -23.33 -22.11
N GLU A 320 -3.80 -23.55 -23.35
CA GLU A 320 -4.79 -24.23 -24.16
C GLU A 320 -3.97 -25.23 -24.96
N MET A 321 -3.67 -26.40 -24.37
CA MET A 321 -3.48 -27.58 -25.15
C MET A 321 -4.84 -28.27 -25.20
N GLU A 322 -5.62 -27.94 -26.23
CA GLU A 322 -6.60 -28.83 -26.76
C GLU A 322 -5.95 -30.01 -27.45
#